data_44ff91ea5c2166cf54f9256f3a9926ea
#
_entry.id   44ff91ea5c2166cf54f9256f3a9926ea
#
_cell.length_a   1.000
_cell.length_b   1.000
_cell.length_c   1.000
_cell.angle_alpha   90.00
_cell.angle_beta   90.00
_cell.angle_gamma   90.00
#
_symmetry.space_group_name_H-M   'P 1'
#
loop_
_entity.id
_entity.type
_entity.pdbx_description
1 polymer ?
#
loop_
_entity_poly.entity_id
_entity_poly.type
_entity_poly.pdbx_seq_one_letter_code
_entity_poly.pdbx_strand_id
1 'polypeptide(L)'
;VAEAVMAWGESGVGLCPVSTIEEKGISFALKTAALEAIENLSPQNAVVLLDGSHNWLGEIGVKVVVQTKADRDCGSVAAASVVAKVKRDSLMAELSKDFPEYGWDSNKGYSSNSHIEAIQRLGPTKHHRTSWLEKILSKDLGLF
;
A
#
# COMPACT_ATOMS: atom_id res chain seq x y z
N VAL A 1 -4.19 16.75 8.76
CA VAL A 1 -3.73 15.59 9.58
C VAL A 1 -2.34 15.16 9.16
N ALA A 2 -2.07 14.85 7.88
CA ALA A 2 -0.76 14.38 7.43
C ALA A 2 0.37 15.39 7.69
N GLU A 3 0.17 16.67 7.43
CA GLU A 3 1.14 17.74 7.72
C GLU A 3 1.48 17.80 9.21
N ALA A 4 0.47 17.67 10.08
CA ALA A 4 0.69 17.64 11.53
C ALA A 4 1.47 16.40 11.97
N VAL A 5 1.23 15.25 11.35
CA VAL A 5 1.99 14.01 11.60
C VAL A 5 3.44 14.16 11.18
N MET A 6 3.71 14.73 10.00
CA MET A 6 5.07 14.98 9.51
C MET A 6 5.84 16.01 10.37
N ALA A 7 5.12 16.94 10.98
CA ALA A 7 5.72 17.89 11.94
C ALA A 7 5.98 17.27 13.31
N TRP A 8 5.30 16.16 13.65
CA TRP A 8 5.43 15.49 14.93
C TRP A 8 6.65 14.56 15.02
N GLY A 9 7.10 14.00 13.90
CA GLY A 9 8.23 13.09 13.88
C GLY A 9 8.78 12.84 12.47
N GLU A 10 9.90 12.14 12.42
CA GLU A 10 10.47 11.70 11.14
C GLU A 10 9.60 10.60 10.52
N SER A 11 9.46 10.62 9.20
CA SER A 11 8.72 9.61 8.47
C SER A 11 9.50 9.10 7.26
N GLY A 12 9.51 7.79 7.07
CA GLY A 12 10.05 7.12 5.90
C GLY A 12 8.93 6.43 5.13
N VAL A 13 8.97 6.46 3.81
CA VAL A 13 8.03 5.76 2.95
C VAL A 13 8.80 4.89 1.97
N GLY A 14 8.41 3.64 1.88
CA GLY A 14 8.88 2.72 0.85
C GLY A 14 7.76 2.34 -0.10
N LEU A 15 8.11 2.13 -1.36
CA LEU A 15 7.18 1.76 -2.42
C LEU A 15 7.68 0.52 -3.15
N CYS A 16 6.75 -0.33 -3.55
CA CYS A 16 7.06 -1.50 -4.35
C CYS A 16 6.18 -1.53 -5.59
N PRO A 17 6.75 -1.71 -6.80
CA PRO A 17 5.98 -1.69 -8.04
C PRO A 17 5.07 -2.93 -8.15
N VAL A 18 4.00 -2.78 -8.93
CA VAL A 18 3.03 -3.86 -9.18
C VAL A 18 3.69 -5.10 -9.80
N SER A 19 4.68 -4.92 -10.66
CA SER A 19 5.45 -6.04 -11.25
C SER A 19 6.04 -6.97 -10.19
N THR A 20 6.57 -6.42 -9.11
CA THR A 20 7.10 -7.23 -7.99
C THR A 20 6.00 -8.00 -7.26
N ILE A 21 4.79 -7.43 -7.15
CA ILE A 21 3.64 -8.14 -6.58
C ILE A 21 3.25 -9.32 -7.45
N GLU A 22 3.21 -9.11 -8.77
CA GLU A 22 2.86 -10.17 -9.75
C GLU A 22 3.91 -11.29 -9.78
N GLU A 23 5.20 -10.95 -9.71
CA GLU A 23 6.30 -11.92 -9.79
C GLU A 23 6.56 -12.66 -8.48
N LYS A 24 6.53 -11.95 -7.34
CA LYS A 24 7.00 -12.46 -6.03
C LYS A 24 5.93 -12.48 -4.94
N GLY A 25 4.75 -11.99 -5.25
CA GLY A 25 3.61 -11.94 -4.33
C GLY A 25 3.62 -10.74 -3.37
N ILE A 26 2.45 -10.51 -2.77
CA ILE A 26 2.19 -9.33 -1.93
C ILE A 26 3.06 -9.30 -0.66
N SER A 27 3.33 -10.44 -0.04
CA SER A 27 4.14 -10.51 1.19
C SER A 27 5.58 -10.06 0.95
N PHE A 28 6.16 -10.46 -0.19
CA PHE A 28 7.50 -10.01 -0.59
C PHE A 28 7.51 -8.51 -0.87
N ALA A 29 6.53 -8.01 -1.60
CA ALA A 29 6.41 -6.59 -1.93
C ALA A 29 6.22 -5.71 -0.68
N LEU A 30 5.40 -6.15 0.28
CA LEU A 30 5.23 -5.46 1.58
C LEU A 30 6.54 -5.41 2.36
N LYS A 31 7.26 -6.51 2.45
CA LYS A 31 8.57 -6.55 3.11
C LYS A 31 9.57 -5.62 2.44
N THR A 32 9.65 -5.62 1.12
CA THR A 32 10.54 -4.74 0.35
C THR A 32 10.23 -3.27 0.61
N ALA A 33 8.96 -2.87 0.54
CA ALA A 33 8.55 -1.50 0.82
C ALA A 33 8.83 -1.10 2.28
N ALA A 34 8.59 -1.99 3.24
CA ALA A 34 8.88 -1.72 4.65
C ALA A 34 10.37 -1.55 4.92
N LEU A 35 11.23 -2.37 4.32
CA LEU A 35 12.68 -2.23 4.45
C LEU A 35 13.17 -0.90 3.88
N GLU A 36 12.70 -0.49 2.71
CA GLU A 36 13.01 0.82 2.13
C GLU A 36 12.57 1.97 3.06
N ALA A 37 11.36 1.88 3.64
CA ALA A 37 10.88 2.88 4.60
C ALA A 37 11.78 2.97 5.85
N ILE A 38 12.24 1.82 6.37
CA ILE A 38 13.13 1.74 7.53
C ILE A 38 14.52 2.30 7.18
N GLU A 39 15.07 1.97 6.01
CA GLU A 39 16.34 2.51 5.54
C GLU A 39 16.31 4.03 5.40
N ASN A 40 15.22 4.59 4.87
CA ASN A 40 15.02 6.04 4.75
C ASN A 40 15.03 6.77 6.11
N LEU A 41 14.63 6.09 7.18
CA LEU A 41 14.68 6.64 8.55
C LEU A 41 16.04 6.46 9.22
N SER A 42 16.88 5.55 8.71
CA SER A 42 18.19 5.20 9.30
C SER A 42 18.15 5.04 10.83
N PRO A 43 17.23 4.23 11.39
CA PRO A 43 16.96 4.20 12.82
C PRO A 43 18.15 3.63 13.59
N GLN A 44 18.55 4.32 14.67
CA GLN A 44 19.57 3.83 15.60
C GLN A 44 18.90 3.48 16.94
N ASN A 45 19.21 2.28 17.47
CA ASN A 45 18.65 1.80 18.73
C ASN A 45 17.09 1.85 18.79
N ALA A 46 16.45 1.56 17.66
CA ALA A 46 15.01 1.62 17.53
C ALA A 46 14.34 0.26 17.71
N VAL A 47 13.03 0.30 17.94
CA VAL A 47 12.14 -0.86 17.89
C VAL A 47 11.12 -0.61 16.79
N VAL A 48 10.96 -1.57 15.91
CA VAL A 48 9.88 -1.56 14.90
C VAL A 48 8.62 -2.13 15.54
N LEU A 49 7.58 -1.32 15.65
CA LEU A 49 6.27 -1.78 16.07
C LEU A 49 5.44 -2.09 14.82
N LEU A 50 5.11 -3.36 14.63
CA LEU A 50 4.42 -3.88 13.46
C LEU A 50 2.97 -4.20 13.78
N ASP A 51 2.05 -3.59 13.04
CA ASP A 51 0.64 -3.97 13.14
C ASP A 51 0.37 -5.32 12.51
N GLY A 52 -0.38 -6.16 13.22
CA GLY A 52 -0.76 -7.48 12.73
C GLY A 52 -0.65 -8.58 13.78
N SER A 53 -0.76 -9.82 13.31
CA SER A 53 -0.75 -11.03 14.15
C SER A 53 0.57 -11.82 14.09
N HIS A 54 1.47 -11.49 13.17
CA HIS A 54 2.74 -12.20 12.99
C HIS A 54 3.81 -11.29 12.40
N ASN A 55 5.08 -11.62 12.67
CA ASN A 55 6.21 -10.90 12.13
C ASN A 55 6.48 -11.32 10.66
N TRP A 56 5.91 -10.59 9.73
CA TRP A 56 6.15 -10.79 8.29
C TRP A 56 7.43 -10.11 7.77
N LEU A 57 8.06 -9.22 8.57
CA LEU A 57 9.38 -8.65 8.24
C LEU A 57 10.51 -9.66 8.44
N GLY A 58 10.37 -10.57 9.42
CA GLY A 58 11.44 -11.47 9.84
C GLY A 58 12.54 -10.75 10.63
N GLU A 59 13.76 -11.24 10.56
CA GLU A 59 14.94 -10.61 11.18
C GLU A 59 15.49 -9.52 10.25
N ILE A 60 15.58 -8.29 10.76
CA ILE A 60 15.99 -7.09 9.99
C ILE A 60 17.06 -6.25 10.70
N GLY A 61 17.78 -6.83 11.67
CA GLY A 61 18.84 -6.13 12.41
C GLY A 61 18.37 -5.17 13.51
N VAL A 62 17.08 -4.91 13.62
CA VAL A 62 16.45 -4.17 14.72
C VAL A 62 15.35 -5.02 15.36
N LYS A 63 15.04 -4.73 16.62
CA LYS A 63 13.98 -5.45 17.34
C LYS A 63 12.63 -5.16 16.69
N VAL A 64 11.88 -6.22 16.36
CA VAL A 64 10.50 -6.14 15.87
C VAL A 64 9.55 -6.61 16.96
N VAL A 65 8.52 -5.82 17.24
CA VAL A 65 7.43 -6.16 18.15
C VAL A 65 6.14 -6.15 17.33
N VAL A 66 5.36 -7.20 17.43
CA VAL A 66 4.08 -7.35 16.72
C VAL A 66 2.95 -7.10 17.70
N GLN A 67 1.99 -6.28 17.30
CA GLN A 67 0.79 -5.99 18.07
C GLN A 67 -0.43 -5.91 17.15
N THR A 68 -1.44 -6.73 17.43
CA THR A 68 -2.72 -6.67 16.72
C THR A 68 -3.44 -5.36 17.02
N LYS A 69 -3.93 -4.68 16.00
CA LYS A 69 -4.60 -3.37 16.06
C LYS A 69 -3.70 -2.27 16.64
N ALA A 70 -2.40 -2.34 16.36
CA ALA A 70 -1.45 -1.33 16.80
C ALA A 70 -1.75 0.06 16.22
N ASP A 71 -2.32 0.13 15.03
CA ASP A 71 -2.79 1.36 14.38
C ASP A 71 -3.86 2.11 15.20
N ARG A 72 -4.64 1.39 16.01
CA ARG A 72 -5.63 1.97 16.92
C ARG A 72 -5.04 2.34 18.29
N ASP A 73 -4.12 1.51 18.77
CA ASP A 73 -3.66 1.55 20.16
C ASP A 73 -2.33 2.31 20.32
N CYS A 74 -1.58 2.55 19.21
CA CYS A 74 -0.28 3.21 19.21
C CYS A 74 -0.23 4.40 18.25
N GLY A 75 0.04 5.60 18.77
CA GLY A 75 0.07 6.83 17.99
C GLY A 75 1.09 6.83 16.85
N SER A 76 2.27 6.22 17.03
CA SER A 76 3.28 6.11 15.97
C SER A 76 2.81 5.24 14.80
N VAL A 77 2.10 4.15 15.08
CA VAL A 77 1.56 3.26 14.03
C VAL A 77 0.38 3.92 13.32
N ALA A 78 -0.51 4.61 14.05
CA ALA A 78 -1.57 5.41 13.47
C ALA A 78 -1.00 6.51 12.55
N ALA A 79 0.04 7.20 13.00
CA ALA A 79 0.74 8.23 12.23
C ALA A 79 1.36 7.65 10.94
N ALA A 80 2.06 6.53 11.03
CA ALA A 80 2.62 5.82 9.86
C ALA A 80 1.54 5.43 8.85
N SER A 81 0.39 4.94 9.32
CA SER A 81 -0.77 4.60 8.47
C SER A 81 -1.29 5.81 7.69
N VAL A 82 -1.37 6.99 8.34
CA VAL A 82 -1.78 8.23 7.69
C VAL A 82 -0.79 8.66 6.61
N VAL A 83 0.52 8.63 6.91
CA VAL A 83 1.58 9.00 5.95
C VAL A 83 1.54 8.08 4.74
N ALA A 84 1.50 6.77 4.95
CA ALA A 84 1.44 5.77 3.89
C ALA A 84 0.20 5.97 3.00
N LYS A 85 -0.97 6.20 3.61
CA LYS A 85 -2.21 6.44 2.87
C LYS A 85 -2.15 7.69 2.02
N VAL A 86 -1.70 8.82 2.58
CA VAL A 86 -1.59 10.08 1.85
C VAL A 86 -0.61 9.96 0.69
N LYS A 87 0.53 9.31 0.89
CA LYS A 87 1.51 9.08 -0.18
C LYS A 87 0.92 8.24 -1.30
N ARG A 88 0.21 7.15 -0.96
CA ARG A 88 -0.47 6.31 -1.94
C ARG A 88 -1.55 7.07 -2.71
N ASP A 89 -2.40 7.80 -2.00
CA ASP A 89 -3.50 8.55 -2.62
C ASP A 89 -2.97 9.66 -3.55
N SER A 90 -1.85 10.29 -3.20
CA SER A 90 -1.15 11.27 -4.06
C SER A 90 -0.59 10.60 -5.31
N LEU A 91 0.04 9.43 -5.18
CA LEU A 91 0.54 8.66 -6.32
C LEU A 91 -0.60 8.29 -7.29
N MET A 92 -1.74 7.84 -6.76
CA MET A 92 -2.90 7.50 -7.59
C MET A 92 -3.47 8.75 -8.31
N ALA A 93 -3.48 9.91 -7.66
CA ALA A 93 -3.89 11.16 -8.29
C ALA A 93 -2.92 11.60 -9.40
N GLU A 94 -1.61 11.41 -9.23
CA GLU A 94 -0.63 11.67 -10.30
C GLU A 94 -0.84 10.70 -11.48
N LEU A 95 -0.99 9.40 -11.22
CA LEU A 95 -1.25 8.41 -12.26
C LEU A 95 -2.56 8.66 -13.01
N SER A 96 -3.55 9.28 -12.37
CA SER A 96 -4.82 9.64 -13.00
C SER A 96 -4.65 10.67 -14.12
N LYS A 97 -3.58 11.47 -14.13
CA LYS A 97 -3.29 12.42 -15.22
C LYS A 97 -2.94 11.70 -16.52
N ASP A 98 -2.23 10.57 -16.41
CA ASP A 98 -1.83 9.75 -17.56
C ASP A 98 -2.92 8.74 -17.97
N PHE A 99 -3.81 8.40 -17.04
CA PHE A 99 -4.86 7.39 -17.19
C PHE A 99 -6.21 7.91 -16.66
N PRO A 100 -6.76 9.01 -17.20
CA PRO A 100 -7.95 9.66 -16.63
C PRO A 100 -9.20 8.77 -16.67
N GLU A 101 -9.28 7.84 -17.61
CA GLU A 101 -10.46 7.00 -17.82
C GLU A 101 -10.74 6.02 -16.67
N TYR A 102 -9.74 5.73 -15.83
CA TYR A 102 -9.87 4.82 -14.69
C TYR A 102 -10.35 5.51 -13.40
N GLY A 103 -10.41 6.85 -13.38
CA GLY A 103 -10.93 7.64 -12.26
C GLY A 103 -10.11 7.51 -10.98
N TRP A 104 -8.80 7.31 -11.07
CA TRP A 104 -7.92 7.08 -9.91
C TRP A 104 -7.75 8.30 -9.02
N ASP A 105 -8.04 9.49 -9.51
CA ASP A 105 -8.13 10.72 -8.72
C ASP A 105 -9.24 10.67 -7.66
N SER A 106 -10.30 9.91 -7.93
CA SER A 106 -11.45 9.71 -7.05
C SER A 106 -11.37 8.35 -6.32
N ASN A 107 -11.34 7.25 -7.06
CA ASN A 107 -11.44 5.90 -6.50
C ASN A 107 -10.14 5.37 -5.90
N LYS A 108 -9.00 6.05 -6.11
CA LYS A 108 -7.66 5.66 -5.60
C LYS A 108 -7.26 4.22 -5.93
N GLY A 109 -7.77 3.66 -7.03
CA GLY A 109 -7.51 2.29 -7.45
C GLY A 109 -8.31 1.23 -6.69
N TYR A 110 -9.28 1.61 -5.89
CA TYR A 110 -10.22 0.66 -5.28
C TYR A 110 -11.23 0.17 -6.33
N SER A 111 -11.79 -1.02 -6.11
CA SER A 111 -12.75 -1.69 -6.99
C SER A 111 -14.16 -1.09 -6.89
N SER A 112 -14.30 0.22 -7.18
CA SER A 112 -15.61 0.85 -7.39
C SER A 112 -16.22 0.37 -8.70
N ASN A 113 -17.53 0.44 -8.85
CA ASN A 113 -18.22 0.02 -10.07
C ASN A 113 -17.66 0.74 -11.30
N SER A 114 -17.46 2.05 -11.22
CA SER A 114 -16.89 2.84 -12.32
C SER A 114 -15.47 2.42 -12.70
N HIS A 115 -14.64 2.01 -11.73
CA HIS A 115 -13.31 1.51 -12.00
C HIS A 115 -13.32 0.12 -12.66
N ILE A 116 -14.21 -0.77 -12.20
CA ILE A 116 -14.42 -2.09 -12.81
C ILE A 116 -14.92 -1.94 -14.25
N GLU A 117 -15.91 -1.09 -14.50
CA GLU A 117 -16.42 -0.80 -15.85
C GLU A 117 -15.32 -0.24 -16.78
N ALA A 118 -14.45 0.65 -16.26
CA ALA A 118 -13.33 1.17 -17.02
C ALA A 118 -12.33 0.05 -17.40
N ILE A 119 -12.01 -0.86 -16.46
CA ILE A 119 -11.13 -2.00 -16.74
C ILE A 119 -11.78 -2.96 -17.76
N GLN A 120 -13.08 -3.23 -17.67
CA GLN A 120 -13.79 -4.07 -18.63
C GLN A 120 -13.78 -3.48 -20.05
N ARG A 121 -13.91 -2.17 -20.17
CA ARG A 121 -13.96 -1.46 -21.45
C ARG A 121 -12.58 -1.26 -22.08
N LEU A 122 -11.56 -0.92 -21.30
CA LEU A 122 -10.24 -0.47 -21.77
C LEU A 122 -9.13 -1.51 -21.56
N GLY A 123 -9.39 -2.53 -20.77
CA GLY A 123 -8.39 -3.46 -20.30
C GLY A 123 -7.58 -2.94 -19.10
N PRO A 124 -6.72 -3.76 -18.50
CA PRO A 124 -5.82 -3.34 -17.42
C PRO A 124 -4.59 -2.59 -17.95
N THR A 125 -4.06 -1.68 -17.16
CA THR A 125 -2.74 -1.06 -17.38
C THR A 125 -1.65 -1.81 -16.61
N LYS A 126 -0.39 -1.45 -16.82
CA LYS A 126 0.77 -1.94 -16.04
C LYS A 126 0.69 -1.63 -14.53
N HIS A 127 -0.21 -0.75 -14.11
CA HIS A 127 -0.44 -0.37 -12.71
C HIS A 127 -1.54 -1.19 -12.03
N HIS A 128 -2.21 -2.06 -12.75
CA HIS A 128 -3.19 -2.99 -12.20
C HIS A 128 -2.53 -4.30 -11.77
N ARG A 129 -3.03 -4.89 -10.69
CA ARG A 129 -2.67 -6.25 -10.27
C ARG A 129 -3.49 -7.23 -11.08
N THR A 130 -2.97 -7.64 -12.24
CA THR A 130 -3.71 -8.45 -13.22
C THR A 130 -4.14 -9.81 -12.67
N SER A 131 -3.29 -10.44 -11.85
CA SER A 131 -3.62 -11.70 -11.15
C SER A 131 -4.84 -11.61 -10.21
N TRP A 132 -5.21 -10.40 -9.77
CA TRP A 132 -6.38 -10.18 -8.91
C TRP A 132 -7.64 -9.86 -9.70
N LEU A 133 -7.48 -9.37 -10.94
CA LEU A 133 -8.61 -8.96 -11.79
C LEU A 133 -9.43 -10.15 -12.27
N GLU A 134 -8.84 -11.29 -12.48
CA GLU A 134 -9.57 -12.51 -12.89
C GLU A 134 -10.73 -12.83 -11.94
N LYS A 135 -10.51 -12.68 -10.62
CA LYS A 135 -11.54 -12.91 -9.60
C LYS A 135 -12.62 -11.83 -9.59
N ILE A 136 -12.28 -10.60 -9.93
CA ILE A 136 -13.21 -9.48 -9.94
C ILE A 136 -14.07 -9.54 -11.21
N LEU A 137 -13.43 -9.74 -12.36
CA LEU A 137 -14.09 -9.79 -13.65
C LEU A 137 -14.96 -11.06 -13.83
N SER A 138 -14.53 -12.20 -13.29
CA SER A 138 -15.33 -13.44 -13.34
C SER A 138 -16.60 -13.38 -12.49
N LYS A 139 -16.59 -12.61 -11.41
CA LYS A 139 -17.75 -12.46 -10.51
C LYS A 139 -18.89 -11.67 -11.17
N ASP A 140 -18.55 -10.68 -12.01
CA ASP A 140 -19.54 -9.87 -12.74
C ASP A 140 -20.08 -10.58 -14.00
N LEU A 141 -19.37 -11.59 -14.51
CA LEU A 141 -19.82 -12.39 -15.65
C LEU A 141 -20.79 -13.50 -15.26
N GLY A 142 -21.18 -13.62 -13.99
CA GLY A 142 -22.15 -14.59 -13.51
C GLY A 142 -21.74 -16.06 -13.72
N LEU A 143 -20.43 -16.33 -13.79
CA LEU A 143 -19.89 -17.66 -14.09
C LEU A 143 -19.69 -18.54 -12.84
N PHE A 144 -20.30 -18.13 -11.68
CA PHE A 144 -20.42 -18.99 -10.50
C PHE A 144 -21.66 -18.61 -9.68
#